data_74fcd60dcd0ae377cf441007e4bede4e
#
_entry.id   74fcd60dcd0ae377cf441007e4bede4e
#
_cell.length_a   1.000
_cell.length_b   1.000
_cell.length_c   1.000
_cell.angle_alpha   90.00
_cell.angle_beta   90.00
_cell.angle_gamma   90.00
#
_symmetry.space_group_name_H-M   'P 1'
#
loop_
_entity.id
_entity.type
_entity.pdbx_description
1 polymer ?
#
loop_
_entity_poly.entity_id
_entity_poly.type
_entity_poly.pdbx_seq_one_letter_code
_entity_poly.pdbx_strand_id
1 'polypeptide(L)'
;MKRLTLSFLAAAFCATLTLNAQTYRHISGWSQEINDRIEVFLNTTVTMNIRKVAVFDSDGTTFGQVPYYLADEALYRYADVVLKERKDREAKEKLKILERMVKDGDNVGKPYVEDRVHFLSGLSPDEIANIGYDCYVESYRDKTYPEMKQLVANLKEYGFEVYILTASPEFLYQKFVSEEY
;
A
#
# COMPACT_ATOMS: atom_id res chain seq x y z
N MET A 1 -57.32 -49.88 -21.90
CA MET A 1 -56.24 -49.69 -20.89
C MET A 1 -55.01 -49.21 -21.61
N LYS A 2 -54.77 -47.87 -21.57
CA LYS A 2 -53.58 -47.25 -22.17
C LYS A 2 -52.52 -47.05 -21.10
N ARG A 3 -51.35 -47.69 -21.26
CA ARG A 3 -50.20 -47.52 -20.35
C ARG A 3 -49.47 -46.26 -20.75
N LEU A 4 -49.40 -45.28 -19.86
CA LEU A 4 -48.57 -44.11 -19.98
C LEU A 4 -47.15 -44.48 -19.50
N THR A 5 -46.19 -44.47 -20.38
CA THR A 5 -44.76 -44.56 -20.08
C THR A 5 -44.24 -43.17 -19.78
N LEU A 6 -43.88 -42.95 -18.52
CA LEU A 6 -43.27 -41.70 -18.06
C LEU A 6 -41.72 -41.81 -18.28
N SER A 7 -41.23 -41.10 -19.30
CA SER A 7 -39.81 -40.97 -19.56
C SER A 7 -39.20 -39.89 -18.67
N PHE A 8 -38.40 -40.28 -17.68
CA PHE A 8 -37.59 -39.35 -16.93
C PHE A 8 -36.37 -38.94 -17.75
N LEU A 9 -36.34 -37.68 -18.20
CA LEU A 9 -35.15 -37.05 -18.76
C LEU A 9 -34.30 -36.54 -17.62
N ALA A 10 -33.26 -37.25 -17.25
CA ALA A 10 -32.24 -36.78 -16.32
C ALA A 10 -31.32 -35.80 -17.04
N ALA A 11 -31.56 -34.51 -16.87
CA ALA A 11 -30.61 -33.47 -17.30
C ALA A 11 -29.40 -33.47 -16.36
N ALA A 12 -28.33 -34.06 -16.81
CA ALA A 12 -27.02 -33.96 -16.12
C ALA A 12 -26.52 -32.52 -16.26
N PHE A 13 -26.64 -31.72 -15.21
CA PHE A 13 -26.05 -30.41 -15.10
C PHE A 13 -24.53 -30.57 -14.85
N CYS A 14 -23.76 -30.68 -15.93
CA CYS A 14 -22.30 -30.60 -15.87
C CYS A 14 -21.92 -29.15 -15.54
N ALA A 15 -21.79 -28.84 -14.26
CA ALA A 15 -21.12 -27.62 -13.83
C ALA A 15 -19.65 -27.75 -14.21
N THR A 16 -19.25 -27.17 -15.33
CA THR A 16 -17.84 -26.99 -15.67
C THR A 16 -17.27 -25.97 -14.68
N LEU A 17 -16.64 -26.46 -13.63
CA LEU A 17 -15.73 -25.65 -12.82
C LEU A 17 -14.59 -25.24 -13.74
N THR A 18 -14.67 -24.05 -14.31
CA THR A 18 -13.50 -23.39 -14.89
C THR A 18 -12.56 -23.09 -13.74
N LEU A 19 -11.63 -24.00 -13.48
CA LEU A 19 -10.44 -23.68 -12.72
C LEU A 19 -9.73 -22.59 -13.51
N ASN A 20 -9.88 -21.32 -13.12
CA ASN A 20 -8.99 -20.27 -13.57
C ASN A 20 -7.60 -20.67 -13.10
N ALA A 21 -6.80 -21.20 -13.99
CA ALA A 21 -5.39 -21.50 -13.71
C ALA A 21 -4.71 -20.17 -13.38
N GLN A 22 -4.28 -20.03 -12.13
CA GLN A 22 -3.47 -18.90 -11.72
C GLN A 22 -2.20 -18.89 -12.56
N THR A 23 -1.94 -17.77 -13.23
CA THR A 23 -0.81 -17.65 -14.15
C THR A 23 0.15 -16.58 -13.63
N TYR A 24 1.38 -17.02 -13.37
CA TYR A 24 2.45 -16.10 -13.03
C TYR A 24 2.74 -15.15 -14.21
N ARG A 25 2.85 -13.87 -13.93
CA ARG A 25 3.25 -12.85 -14.87
C ARG A 25 4.69 -12.45 -14.58
N HIS A 26 5.55 -12.62 -15.55
CA HIS A 26 6.96 -12.22 -15.46
C HIS A 26 7.10 -10.76 -15.03
N ILE A 27 7.89 -10.52 -13.98
CA ILE A 27 8.15 -9.18 -13.45
C ILE A 27 9.29 -8.56 -14.26
N SER A 28 8.96 -7.51 -15.02
CA SER A 28 9.94 -6.77 -15.81
C SER A 28 10.95 -6.07 -14.90
N GLY A 29 12.23 -6.08 -15.30
CA GLY A 29 13.31 -5.47 -14.51
C GLY A 29 14.02 -6.44 -13.57
N TRP A 30 13.41 -7.58 -13.23
CA TRP A 30 14.05 -8.63 -12.43
C TRP A 30 14.68 -9.71 -13.31
N SER A 31 15.76 -10.33 -12.82
CA SER A 31 16.43 -11.41 -13.55
C SER A 31 15.51 -12.62 -13.74
N GLN A 32 15.79 -13.43 -14.76
CA GLN A 32 15.05 -14.68 -15.01
C GLN A 32 15.10 -15.59 -13.76
N GLU A 33 16.26 -15.72 -13.13
CA GLU A 33 16.42 -16.55 -11.92
C GLU A 33 15.46 -16.13 -10.79
N ILE A 34 15.31 -14.80 -10.55
CA ILE A 34 14.39 -14.29 -9.53
C ILE A 34 12.95 -14.60 -9.93
N ASN A 35 12.59 -14.36 -11.19
CA ASN A 35 11.26 -14.66 -11.69
C ASN A 35 10.92 -16.16 -11.56
N ASP A 36 11.84 -17.06 -11.94
CA ASP A 36 11.65 -18.51 -11.83
C ASP A 36 11.41 -18.94 -10.36
N ARG A 37 12.17 -18.37 -9.44
CA ARG A 37 12.03 -18.66 -8.00
C ARG A 37 10.69 -18.19 -7.44
N ILE A 38 10.22 -17.02 -7.84
CA ILE A 38 8.91 -16.49 -7.42
C ILE A 38 7.79 -17.33 -8.03
N GLU A 39 7.88 -17.68 -9.31
CA GLU A 39 6.90 -18.53 -9.98
C GLU A 39 6.78 -19.90 -9.29
N VAL A 40 7.91 -20.55 -9.01
CA VAL A 40 7.93 -21.83 -8.28
C VAL A 40 7.30 -21.67 -6.90
N PHE A 41 7.66 -20.63 -6.16
CA PHE A 41 7.07 -20.35 -4.84
C PHE A 41 5.54 -20.19 -4.96
N LEU A 42 5.06 -19.33 -5.83
CA LEU A 42 3.64 -19.06 -5.99
C LEU A 42 2.88 -20.33 -6.41
N ASN A 43 3.40 -21.09 -7.36
CA ASN A 43 2.78 -22.34 -7.82
C ASN A 43 2.68 -23.38 -6.70
N THR A 44 3.64 -23.45 -5.77
CA THR A 44 3.53 -24.35 -4.61
C THR A 44 2.38 -23.95 -3.68
N THR A 45 1.97 -22.69 -3.68
CA THR A 45 0.89 -22.21 -2.81
C THR A 45 -0.51 -22.51 -3.34
N VAL A 46 -0.66 -22.84 -4.63
CA VAL A 46 -1.97 -23.05 -5.28
C VAL A 46 -2.80 -24.13 -4.59
N THR A 47 -2.15 -25.22 -4.19
CA THR A 47 -2.82 -26.35 -3.55
C THR A 47 -2.98 -26.22 -2.03
N MET A 48 -2.43 -25.14 -1.45
CA MET A 48 -2.49 -24.92 -0.01
C MET A 48 -3.85 -24.34 0.39
N ASN A 49 -4.56 -25.06 1.26
CA ASN A 49 -5.83 -24.59 1.85
C ASN A 49 -5.56 -23.82 3.17
N ILE A 50 -4.79 -22.76 3.10
CA ILE A 50 -4.43 -21.88 4.22
C ILE A 50 -4.62 -20.42 3.84
N ARG A 51 -4.78 -19.57 4.84
CA ARG A 51 -4.72 -18.12 4.66
C ARG A 51 -3.31 -17.74 4.19
N LYS A 52 -3.21 -17.05 3.06
CA LYS A 52 -1.95 -16.58 2.49
C LYS A 52 -1.83 -15.09 2.72
N VAL A 53 -0.75 -14.66 3.34
CA VAL A 53 -0.50 -13.25 3.69
C VAL A 53 0.88 -12.85 3.20
N ALA A 54 0.96 -11.69 2.56
CA ALA A 54 2.22 -11.02 2.23
C ALA A 54 2.23 -9.62 2.88
N VAL A 55 3.34 -9.26 3.47
CA VAL A 55 3.51 -7.97 4.14
C VAL A 55 4.75 -7.29 3.57
N PHE A 56 4.60 -6.03 3.20
CA PHE A 56 5.69 -5.20 2.70
C PHE A 56 5.83 -3.95 3.55
N ASP A 57 7.05 -3.49 3.73
CA ASP A 57 7.31 -2.14 4.18
C ASP A 57 6.97 -1.13 3.07
N SER A 58 6.83 0.14 3.43
CA SER A 58 6.44 1.19 2.50
C SER A 58 7.65 1.93 1.94
N ASP A 59 8.26 2.80 2.75
CA ASP A 59 9.37 3.67 2.34
C ASP A 59 10.62 2.85 2.00
N GLY A 60 11.18 3.04 0.81
CA GLY A 60 12.33 2.29 0.32
C GLY A 60 12.03 0.87 -0.16
N THR A 61 10.78 0.39 -0.03
CA THR A 61 10.34 -0.95 -0.44
C THR A 61 9.32 -0.89 -1.56
N THR A 62 8.28 -0.11 -1.43
CA THR A 62 7.25 0.06 -2.48
C THR A 62 7.53 1.28 -3.36
N PHE A 63 8.22 2.26 -2.83
CA PHE A 63 8.72 3.45 -3.55
C PHE A 63 10.00 3.99 -2.88
N GLY A 64 10.72 4.86 -3.60
CA GLY A 64 11.97 5.47 -3.13
C GLY A 64 11.73 6.47 -1.99
N GLN A 65 12.60 6.44 -0.99
CA GLN A 65 12.49 7.26 0.24
C GLN A 65 13.46 8.46 0.29
N VAL A 66 14.10 8.78 -0.81
CA VAL A 66 15.11 9.86 -0.88
C VAL A 66 14.48 11.13 -1.48
N PRO A 67 14.76 12.33 -0.98
CA PRO A 67 15.71 12.71 0.10
C PRO A 67 15.17 12.45 1.52
N TYR A 68 13.85 12.39 1.71
CA TYR A 68 13.19 12.18 3.00
C TYR A 68 12.23 11.00 2.94
N TYR A 69 11.79 10.50 4.09
CA TYR A 69 10.59 9.68 4.17
C TYR A 69 9.38 10.51 3.78
N LEU A 70 8.40 9.89 3.14
CA LEU A 70 7.17 10.58 2.73
C LEU A 70 6.49 11.29 3.91
N ALA A 71 6.48 10.67 5.07
CA ALA A 71 5.86 11.27 6.26
C ALA A 71 6.50 12.61 6.64
N ASP A 72 7.83 12.74 6.52
CA ASP A 72 8.52 13.99 6.87
C ASP A 72 8.32 15.05 5.79
N GLU A 73 8.50 14.66 4.53
CA GLU A 73 8.29 15.55 3.39
C GLU A 73 6.86 16.11 3.36
N ALA A 74 5.87 15.28 3.67
CA ALA A 74 4.47 15.67 3.72
C ALA A 74 4.23 16.79 4.76
N LEU A 75 4.86 16.69 5.93
CA LEU A 75 4.75 17.72 6.97
C LEU A 75 5.48 19.00 6.59
N TYR A 76 6.69 18.88 6.04
CA TYR A 76 7.48 20.04 5.59
C TYR A 76 6.71 20.82 4.53
N ARG A 77 6.15 20.12 3.56
CA ARG A 77 5.36 20.68 2.49
C ARG A 77 4.07 21.33 2.98
N TYR A 78 3.32 20.64 3.84
CA TYR A 78 2.11 21.22 4.44
C TYR A 78 2.42 22.49 5.23
N ALA A 79 3.52 22.51 5.97
CA ALA A 79 3.96 23.68 6.69
C ALA A 79 4.32 24.84 5.73
N ASP A 80 5.01 24.54 4.65
CA ASP A 80 5.46 25.54 3.67
C ASP A 80 4.30 26.15 2.89
N VAL A 81 3.38 25.31 2.42
CA VAL A 81 2.28 25.75 1.53
C VAL A 81 1.09 26.30 2.31
N VAL A 82 0.77 25.71 3.48
CA VAL A 82 -0.46 26.03 4.21
C VAL A 82 -0.20 26.80 5.49
N LEU A 83 0.69 26.30 6.36
CA LEU A 83 0.82 26.88 7.71
C LEU A 83 1.50 28.24 7.73
N LYS A 84 2.46 28.49 6.83
CA LYS A 84 3.15 29.79 6.74
C LYS A 84 2.22 30.93 6.34
N GLU A 85 1.17 30.63 5.59
CA GLU A 85 0.15 31.62 5.19
C GLU A 85 -0.86 31.92 6.34
N ARG A 86 -0.95 31.03 7.32
CA ARG A 86 -1.84 31.18 8.48
C ARG A 86 -1.14 31.97 9.60
N LYS A 87 -1.91 32.85 10.25
CA LYS A 87 -1.40 33.70 11.34
C LYS A 87 -1.98 33.33 12.71
N ASP A 88 -2.83 32.33 12.75
CA ASP A 88 -3.49 31.85 13.96
C ASP A 88 -2.50 31.14 14.91
N ARG A 89 -2.97 30.88 16.13
CA ARG A 89 -2.16 30.26 17.18
C ARG A 89 -1.75 28.82 16.84
N GLU A 90 -2.67 28.06 16.28
CA GLU A 90 -2.44 26.65 15.94
C GLU A 90 -1.30 26.51 14.91
N ALA A 91 -1.37 27.27 13.82
CA ALA A 91 -0.33 27.28 12.79
C ALA A 91 1.05 27.62 13.38
N LYS A 92 1.12 28.61 14.27
CA LYS A 92 2.38 28.99 14.93
C LYS A 92 2.91 27.89 15.85
N GLU A 93 2.04 27.18 16.53
CA GLU A 93 2.43 26.06 17.39
C GLU A 93 2.95 24.88 16.55
N LYS A 94 2.26 24.51 15.47
CA LYS A 94 2.71 23.49 14.53
C LYS A 94 4.06 23.82 13.88
N LEU A 95 4.28 25.06 13.47
CA LEU A 95 5.58 25.50 12.93
C LEU A 95 6.72 25.36 13.95
N LYS A 96 6.48 25.66 15.23
CA LYS A 96 7.48 25.42 16.29
C LYS A 96 7.78 23.92 16.51
N ILE A 97 6.76 23.07 16.40
CA ILE A 97 6.96 21.63 16.45
C ILE A 97 7.87 21.20 15.30
N LEU A 98 7.60 21.67 14.09
CA LEU A 98 8.41 21.35 12.91
C LEU A 98 9.86 21.83 13.06
N GLU A 99 10.08 23.04 13.60
CA GLU A 99 11.44 23.55 13.90
C GLU A 99 12.19 22.61 14.85
N ARG A 100 11.52 22.03 15.89
CA ARG A 100 12.15 21.06 16.78
C ARG A 100 12.50 19.77 16.06
N MET A 101 11.58 19.24 15.22
CA MET A 101 11.81 18.03 14.42
C MET A 101 13.03 18.21 13.50
N VAL A 102 13.09 19.32 12.77
CA VAL A 102 14.21 19.62 11.87
C VAL A 102 15.53 19.75 12.63
N LYS A 103 15.49 20.37 13.82
CA LYS A 103 16.68 20.55 14.65
C LYS A 103 17.17 19.22 15.26
N ASP A 104 16.26 18.34 15.66
CA ASP A 104 16.57 17.03 16.21
C ASP A 104 17.19 16.13 15.11
N GLY A 105 16.55 16.04 13.97
CA GLY A 105 17.03 15.31 12.80
C GLY A 105 17.00 13.78 12.91
N ASP A 106 16.78 13.22 14.10
CA ASP A 106 16.63 11.77 14.32
C ASP A 106 15.16 11.34 14.07
N ASN A 107 14.80 11.17 12.83
CA ASN A 107 13.42 10.90 12.41
C ASN A 107 12.85 9.55 12.85
N VAL A 108 13.63 8.72 13.51
CA VAL A 108 13.21 7.46 14.16
C VAL A 108 13.30 7.54 15.69
N GLY A 109 13.92 8.58 16.20
CA GLY A 109 14.03 8.86 17.64
C GLY A 109 12.69 9.19 18.28
N LYS A 110 12.51 8.77 19.52
CA LYS A 110 11.25 8.96 20.25
C LYS A 110 10.77 10.43 20.27
N PRO A 111 11.61 11.45 20.58
CA PRO A 111 11.17 12.86 20.60
C PRO A 111 10.63 13.31 19.24
N TYR A 112 11.31 12.93 18.16
CA TYR A 112 10.90 13.28 16.80
C TYR A 112 9.56 12.63 16.44
N VAL A 113 9.38 11.35 16.77
CA VAL A 113 8.12 10.63 16.49
C VAL A 113 6.96 11.21 17.29
N GLU A 114 7.18 11.58 18.55
CA GLU A 114 6.18 12.27 19.38
C GLU A 114 5.81 13.65 18.79
N ASP A 115 6.78 14.45 18.39
CA ASP A 115 6.54 15.73 17.72
C ASP A 115 5.77 15.57 16.40
N ARG A 116 6.05 14.50 15.61
CA ARG A 116 5.29 14.18 14.40
C ARG A 116 3.80 13.95 14.69
N VAL A 117 3.49 13.20 15.76
CA VAL A 117 2.10 12.97 16.19
C VAL A 117 1.46 14.27 16.67
N HIS A 118 2.17 15.08 17.45
CA HIS A 118 1.68 16.38 17.92
C HIS A 118 1.44 17.37 16.77
N PHE A 119 2.28 17.35 15.74
CA PHE A 119 2.08 18.16 14.55
C PHE A 119 0.76 17.81 13.83
N LEU A 120 0.43 16.54 13.74
CA LEU A 120 -0.80 16.06 13.09
C LEU A 120 -2.04 16.23 13.98
N SER A 121 -1.87 16.47 15.28
CA SER A 121 -2.98 16.64 16.21
C SER A 121 -3.93 17.76 15.79
N GLY A 122 -5.23 17.54 15.92
CA GLY A 122 -6.28 18.48 15.53
C GLY A 122 -6.70 18.44 14.06
N LEU A 123 -5.98 17.68 13.23
CA LEU A 123 -6.40 17.38 11.87
C LEU A 123 -7.29 16.13 11.86
N SER A 124 -8.28 16.12 10.97
CA SER A 124 -9.09 14.92 10.71
C SER A 124 -8.32 13.87 9.93
N PRO A 125 -8.72 12.58 9.96
CA PRO A 125 -8.13 11.54 9.14
C PRO A 125 -8.08 11.90 7.64
N ASP A 126 -9.13 12.50 7.11
CA ASP A 126 -9.20 12.91 5.70
C ASP A 126 -8.20 14.03 5.37
N GLU A 127 -8.03 15.01 6.27
CA GLU A 127 -7.02 16.06 6.10
C GLU A 127 -5.61 15.46 6.07
N ILE A 128 -5.31 14.55 7.00
CA ILE A 128 -4.01 13.86 7.04
C ILE A 128 -3.80 13.03 5.78
N ALA A 129 -4.82 12.29 5.33
CA ALA A 129 -4.76 11.50 4.11
C ALA A 129 -4.50 12.36 2.86
N ASN A 130 -5.12 13.54 2.78
CA ASN A 130 -4.87 14.47 1.68
C ASN A 130 -3.46 15.07 1.74
N ILE A 131 -2.96 15.44 2.91
CA ILE A 131 -1.57 15.93 3.07
C ILE A 131 -0.57 14.88 2.55
N GLY A 132 -0.73 13.62 2.94
CA GLY A 132 0.13 12.53 2.45
C GLY A 132 -0.03 12.27 0.95
N TYR A 133 -1.26 12.27 0.46
CA TYR A 133 -1.56 12.03 -0.95
C TYR A 133 -0.99 13.13 -1.87
N ASP A 134 -1.17 14.40 -1.50
CA ASP A 134 -0.63 15.53 -2.26
C ASP A 134 0.89 15.46 -2.33
N CYS A 135 1.54 15.15 -1.21
CA CYS A 135 2.98 14.92 -1.16
C CYS A 135 3.40 13.75 -2.06
N TYR A 136 2.67 12.62 -2.00
CA TYR A 136 2.94 11.47 -2.86
C TYR A 136 2.85 11.85 -4.35
N VAL A 137 1.77 12.50 -4.75
CA VAL A 137 1.53 12.89 -6.15
C VAL A 137 2.65 13.77 -6.69
N GLU A 138 3.12 14.72 -5.89
CA GLU A 138 4.08 15.71 -6.37
C GLU A 138 5.55 15.28 -6.25
N SER A 139 5.87 14.43 -5.25
CA SER A 139 7.28 14.15 -4.92
C SER A 139 7.66 12.67 -4.99
N TYR A 140 6.70 11.74 -5.00
CA TYR A 140 6.99 10.29 -4.85
C TYR A 140 6.37 9.40 -5.92
N ARG A 141 5.36 9.85 -6.66
CA ARG A 141 4.71 9.03 -7.69
C ARG A 141 5.71 8.44 -8.69
N ASP A 142 6.64 9.25 -9.14
CA ASP A 142 7.68 8.83 -10.10
C ASP A 142 8.78 7.96 -9.47
N LYS A 143 8.76 7.81 -8.14
CA LYS A 143 9.70 6.96 -7.40
C LYS A 143 9.11 5.60 -7.05
N THR A 144 7.87 5.32 -7.43
CA THR A 144 7.24 4.03 -7.22
C THR A 144 7.97 2.94 -7.99
N TYR A 145 8.22 1.80 -7.35
CA TYR A 145 8.88 0.67 -8.00
C TYR A 145 7.88 -0.17 -8.80
N PRO A 146 7.93 -0.14 -10.14
CA PRO A 146 6.99 -0.88 -10.97
C PRO A 146 7.09 -2.40 -10.77
N GLU A 147 8.26 -2.91 -10.39
CA GLU A 147 8.48 -4.32 -10.08
C GLU A 147 7.67 -4.74 -8.85
N MET A 148 7.57 -3.88 -7.85
CA MET A 148 6.78 -4.16 -6.65
C MET A 148 5.28 -4.18 -6.95
N LYS A 149 4.79 -3.31 -7.83
CA LYS A 149 3.39 -3.37 -8.31
C LYS A 149 3.09 -4.69 -9.02
N GLN A 150 4.02 -5.15 -9.88
CA GLN A 150 3.87 -6.42 -10.58
C GLN A 150 3.92 -7.61 -9.60
N LEU A 151 4.79 -7.56 -8.59
CA LEU A 151 4.84 -8.60 -7.55
C LEU A 151 3.53 -8.64 -6.76
N VAL A 152 3.01 -7.49 -6.31
CA VAL A 152 1.75 -7.41 -5.58
C VAL A 152 0.59 -7.94 -6.44
N ALA A 153 0.55 -7.61 -7.73
CA ALA A 153 -0.46 -8.12 -8.64
C ALA A 153 -0.40 -9.65 -8.77
N ASN A 154 0.80 -10.22 -8.89
CA ASN A 154 0.98 -11.68 -8.90
C ASN A 154 0.50 -12.32 -7.57
N LEU A 155 0.90 -11.76 -6.44
CA LEU A 155 0.48 -12.28 -5.13
C LEU A 155 -1.05 -12.28 -4.98
N LYS A 156 -1.72 -11.19 -5.36
CA LYS A 156 -3.20 -11.11 -5.34
C LYS A 156 -3.85 -12.13 -6.26
N GLU A 157 -3.30 -12.35 -7.46
CA GLU A 157 -3.75 -13.39 -8.40
C GLU A 157 -3.67 -14.80 -7.77
N TYR A 158 -2.64 -15.04 -6.96
CA TYR A 158 -2.45 -16.31 -6.23
C TYR A 158 -3.19 -16.39 -4.89
N GLY A 159 -4.06 -15.41 -4.62
CA GLY A 159 -4.95 -15.40 -3.46
C GLY A 159 -4.28 -14.97 -2.16
N PHE A 160 -3.20 -14.20 -2.23
CA PHE A 160 -2.61 -13.57 -1.06
C PHE A 160 -3.38 -12.31 -0.66
N GLU A 161 -3.59 -12.16 0.64
CA GLU A 161 -3.92 -10.88 1.23
C GLU A 161 -2.62 -10.08 1.36
N VAL A 162 -2.58 -8.89 0.77
CA VAL A 162 -1.38 -8.06 0.78
C VAL A 162 -1.57 -6.88 1.72
N TYR A 163 -0.61 -6.68 2.60
CA TYR A 163 -0.57 -5.58 3.55
C TYR A 163 0.68 -4.74 3.36
N ILE A 164 0.53 -3.43 3.44
CA ILE A 164 1.64 -2.51 3.59
C ILE A 164 1.74 -2.13 5.07
N LEU A 165 2.89 -2.38 5.67
CA LEU A 165 3.18 -2.09 7.07
C LEU A 165 4.22 -0.97 7.12
N THR A 166 3.89 0.13 7.79
CA THR A 166 4.80 1.26 7.97
C THR A 166 4.87 1.68 9.44
N ALA A 167 6.02 2.15 9.89
CA ALA A 167 6.18 2.79 11.18
C ALA A 167 5.75 4.27 11.18
N SER A 168 5.40 4.80 10.02
CA SER A 168 4.92 6.17 9.83
C SER A 168 3.42 6.30 10.16
N PRO A 169 2.89 7.51 10.37
CA PRO A 169 1.45 7.72 10.59
C PRO A 169 0.62 7.17 9.43
N GLU A 170 -0.20 6.17 9.71
CA GLU A 170 -0.98 5.40 8.72
C GLU A 170 -1.74 6.28 7.72
N PHE A 171 -2.46 7.28 8.22
CA PHE A 171 -3.30 8.13 7.36
C PHE A 171 -2.54 8.88 6.29
N LEU A 172 -1.25 9.20 6.48
CA LEU A 172 -0.42 9.83 5.43
C LEU A 172 -0.21 8.89 4.22
N TYR A 173 -0.31 7.57 4.41
CA TYR A 173 -0.04 6.55 3.39
C TYR A 173 -1.29 5.92 2.81
N GLN A 174 -2.34 5.81 3.60
CA GLN A 174 -3.50 4.98 3.33
C GLN A 174 -4.14 5.24 1.95
N LYS A 175 -4.31 6.51 1.58
CA LYS A 175 -4.98 6.90 0.34
C LYS A 175 -4.19 6.46 -0.89
N PHE A 176 -2.92 6.83 -1.02
CA PHE A 176 -2.14 6.47 -2.20
C PHE A 176 -1.80 4.99 -2.25
N VAL A 177 -1.57 4.34 -1.10
CA VAL A 177 -1.30 2.90 -1.06
C VAL A 177 -2.51 2.11 -1.59
N SER A 178 -3.73 2.49 -1.22
CA SER A 178 -4.94 1.82 -1.71
C SER A 178 -5.21 2.04 -3.20
N GLU A 179 -4.69 3.12 -3.79
CA GLU A 179 -4.81 3.40 -5.23
C GLU A 179 -3.74 2.69 -6.06
N GLU A 180 -2.54 2.52 -5.50
CA GLU A 180 -1.38 2.03 -6.24
C GLU A 180 -1.17 0.51 -6.13
N TYR A 181 -1.70 -0.10 -5.07
CA TYR A 181 -1.50 -1.50 -4.71
C TYR A 181 -2.80 -2.20 -4.35
#